data_875013e4b682b08e03c0b16b55b699a5
#
_entry.id   875013e4b682b08e03c0b16b55b699a5
#
_cell.length_a   1.000
_cell.length_b   1.000
_cell.length_c   1.000
_cell.angle_alpha   90.00
_cell.angle_beta   90.00
_cell.angle_gamma   90.00
#
_symmetry.space_group_name_H-M   'P 1'
#
loop_
_entity.id
_entity.type
_entity.pdbx_description
1 polymer ?
#
loop_
_entity_poly.entity_id
_entity_poly.type
_entity_poly.pdbx_seq_one_letter_code
_entity_poly.pdbx_strand_id
1 'polypeptide(L)'
;MLLTKMLQTFGEYLVLMGRVFSRPERLRMFWKRYVKEMAALGVDSIIIVLLISFFIGAVICIQMKMNIQSPWMPRWVSGYTTREIMLLEFSSSIMCLILAGKVGSNIASELGTMRVTQQIDALDIMGVNSANYLILPKILGLITMMPFLVIFSSAIGIVGAYSTAYIGHILTPDDLTLGLQHAFNAWFIWMSIIKSMFFAFIIASVSSFFGYTVEGGSVEVGKASTDAVVSSSVLILFSDVFLTQLLS
;
A
#
# COMPACT_ATOMS: atom_id res chain seq x y z
N MET A 1 25.52 13.97 15.69
CA MET A 1 25.89 13.34 14.41
C MET A 1 24.74 12.51 13.78
N LEU A 2 24.01 11.69 14.52
CA LEU A 2 22.88 10.91 13.96
C LEU A 2 21.67 11.82 13.64
N LEU A 3 21.32 12.72 14.54
CA LEU A 3 20.21 13.66 14.39
C LEU A 3 20.43 14.64 13.23
N THR A 4 21.67 15.11 13.04
CA THR A 4 22.01 15.99 11.92
C THR A 4 21.89 15.31 10.56
N LYS A 5 22.29 14.03 10.46
CA LYS A 5 22.09 13.21 9.26
C LYS A 5 20.60 12.99 8.96
N MET A 6 19.78 12.69 9.97
CA MET A 6 18.33 12.53 9.78
C MET A 6 17.65 13.81 9.29
N LEU A 7 18.02 14.96 9.87
CA LEU A 7 17.51 16.26 9.44
C LEU A 7 17.95 16.61 8.01
N GLN A 8 19.19 16.27 7.64
CA GLN A 8 19.67 16.46 6.28
C GLN A 8 18.90 15.61 5.27
N THR A 9 18.75 14.31 5.53
CA THR A 9 17.98 13.39 4.66
C THR A 9 16.53 13.85 4.52
N PHE A 10 15.93 14.31 5.61
CA PHE A 10 14.57 14.88 5.57
C PHE A 10 14.49 16.15 4.74
N GLY A 11 15.51 17.04 4.86
CA GLY A 11 15.61 18.23 4.03
C GLY A 11 15.74 17.92 2.54
N GLU A 12 16.58 16.95 2.18
CA GLU A 12 16.75 16.45 0.82
C GLU A 12 15.45 15.86 0.25
N TYR A 13 14.72 15.09 1.07
CA TYR A 13 13.40 14.59 0.70
C TYR A 13 12.40 15.71 0.41
N LEU A 14 12.32 16.73 1.25
CA LEU A 14 11.41 17.86 1.03
C LEU A 14 11.76 18.66 -0.24
N VAL A 15 13.05 18.89 -0.49
CA VAL A 15 13.52 19.56 -1.71
C VAL A 15 13.18 18.76 -2.95
N LEU A 16 13.38 17.42 -2.91
CA LEU A 16 13.02 16.53 -4.01
C LEU A 16 11.49 16.57 -4.26
N MET A 17 10.67 16.46 -3.22
CA MET A 17 9.21 16.53 -3.35
C MET A 17 8.76 17.88 -3.91
N GLY A 18 9.40 19.00 -3.54
CA GLY A 18 9.15 20.29 -4.13
C GLY A 18 9.39 20.33 -5.66
N ARG A 19 10.43 19.65 -6.15
CA ARG A 19 10.70 19.49 -7.59
C ARG A 19 9.69 18.56 -8.27
N VAL A 20 9.26 17.52 -7.60
CA VAL A 20 8.26 16.55 -8.12
C VAL A 20 6.93 17.21 -8.38
N PHE A 21 6.44 18.07 -7.46
CA PHE A 21 5.15 18.74 -7.59
C PHE A 21 5.18 20.03 -8.44
N SER A 22 6.27 20.30 -9.15
CA SER A 22 6.30 21.36 -10.15
C SER A 22 5.37 21.03 -11.33
N ARG A 23 5.02 22.06 -12.14
CA ARG A 23 4.11 21.83 -13.27
C ARG A 23 4.76 20.93 -14.33
N PRO A 24 4.05 19.89 -14.82
CA PRO A 24 4.55 19.02 -15.87
C PRO A 24 4.67 19.79 -17.20
N GLU A 25 5.82 19.70 -17.85
CA GLU A 25 6.11 20.44 -19.08
C GLU A 25 5.25 20.02 -20.28
N ARG A 26 4.87 18.72 -20.35
CA ARG A 26 4.10 18.14 -21.48
C ARG A 26 3.02 17.20 -20.95
N LEU A 27 1.80 17.69 -20.83
CA LEU A 27 0.64 16.93 -20.31
C LEU A 27 0.38 15.60 -21.07
N ARG A 28 0.55 15.58 -22.40
CA ARG A 28 0.32 14.36 -23.20
C ARG A 28 1.30 13.24 -22.83
N MET A 29 2.56 13.56 -22.56
CA MET A 29 3.57 12.57 -22.15
C MET A 29 3.33 12.12 -20.71
N PHE A 30 2.92 13.03 -19.85
CA PHE A 30 2.52 12.73 -18.49
C PHE A 30 1.39 11.70 -18.43
N TRP A 31 0.27 11.91 -19.13
CA TRP A 31 -0.86 10.99 -19.17
C TRP A 31 -0.47 9.60 -19.70
N LYS A 32 0.37 9.51 -20.72
CA LYS A 32 0.85 8.22 -21.25
C LYS A 32 1.67 7.46 -20.21
N ARG A 33 2.54 8.15 -19.47
CA ARG A 33 3.31 7.55 -18.37
C ARG A 33 2.42 7.17 -17.19
N TYR A 34 1.55 8.07 -16.78
CA TYR A 34 0.61 7.82 -15.69
C TYR A 34 -0.19 6.52 -15.90
N VAL A 35 -0.78 6.32 -17.07
CA VAL A 35 -1.51 5.08 -17.38
C VAL A 35 -0.59 3.86 -17.36
N LYS A 36 0.65 4.00 -17.85
CA LYS A 36 1.64 2.93 -17.80
C LYS A 36 2.01 2.56 -16.36
N GLU A 37 2.24 3.55 -15.52
CA GLU A 37 2.56 3.33 -14.09
C GLU A 37 1.36 2.75 -13.32
N MET A 38 0.13 3.18 -13.61
CA MET A 38 -1.07 2.56 -13.05
C MET A 38 -1.12 1.05 -13.37
N ALA A 39 -0.80 0.66 -14.60
CA ALA A 39 -0.76 -0.74 -14.98
C ALA A 39 0.36 -1.49 -14.25
N ALA A 40 1.59 -0.98 -14.31
CA ALA A 40 2.76 -1.64 -13.74
C ALA A 40 2.72 -1.75 -12.19
N LEU A 41 2.26 -0.71 -11.50
CA LEU A 41 2.22 -0.69 -10.04
C LEU A 41 0.91 -1.26 -9.47
N GLY A 42 -0.21 -1.01 -10.15
CA GLY A 42 -1.54 -1.43 -9.71
C GLY A 42 -1.96 -2.77 -10.28
N VAL A 43 -2.16 -2.85 -11.60
CA VAL A 43 -2.74 -4.05 -12.23
C VAL A 43 -1.86 -5.28 -12.04
N ASP A 44 -0.54 -5.16 -12.18
CA ASP A 44 0.41 -6.26 -11.96
C ASP A 44 0.47 -6.72 -10.49
N SER A 45 -0.13 -5.95 -9.57
CA SER A 45 -0.23 -6.30 -8.15
C SER A 45 -1.55 -6.99 -7.79
N ILE A 46 -2.56 -6.99 -8.67
CA ILE A 46 -3.89 -7.55 -8.37
C ILE A 46 -3.80 -9.01 -7.96
N ILE A 47 -3.07 -9.84 -8.71
CA ILE A 47 -3.02 -11.29 -8.46
C ILE A 47 -2.48 -11.59 -7.06
N ILE A 48 -1.40 -10.94 -6.64
CA ILE A 48 -0.83 -11.16 -5.31
C ILE A 48 -1.75 -10.66 -4.21
N VAL A 49 -2.43 -9.52 -4.44
CA VAL A 49 -3.43 -8.97 -3.51
C VAL A 49 -4.58 -9.94 -3.32
N LEU A 50 -5.15 -10.48 -4.40
CA LEU A 50 -6.27 -11.42 -4.35
C LEU A 50 -5.89 -12.72 -3.62
N LEU A 51 -4.72 -13.29 -3.95
CA LEU A 51 -4.23 -14.51 -3.29
C LEU A 51 -4.05 -14.33 -1.79
N ILE A 52 -3.32 -13.30 -1.40
CA ILE A 52 -3.04 -13.05 0.02
C ILE A 52 -4.33 -12.75 0.78
N SER A 53 -5.20 -11.91 0.22
CA SER A 53 -6.47 -11.54 0.87
C SER A 53 -7.38 -12.73 1.07
N PHE A 54 -7.47 -13.63 0.09
CA PHE A 54 -8.26 -14.86 0.19
C PHE A 54 -7.81 -15.73 1.37
N PHE A 55 -6.51 -16.05 1.43
CA PHE A 55 -5.99 -16.92 2.49
C PHE A 55 -6.06 -16.26 3.87
N ILE A 56 -5.79 -14.97 3.97
CA ILE A 56 -5.86 -14.30 5.26
C ILE A 56 -7.30 -14.14 5.73
N GLY A 57 -8.25 -13.84 4.85
CA GLY A 57 -9.66 -13.85 5.20
C GLY A 57 -10.13 -15.20 5.76
N ALA A 58 -9.66 -16.29 5.15
CA ALA A 58 -9.86 -17.65 5.64
C ALA A 58 -9.28 -17.85 7.05
N VAL A 59 -8.02 -17.46 7.25
CA VAL A 59 -7.31 -17.59 8.54
C VAL A 59 -7.98 -16.75 9.64
N ILE A 60 -8.34 -15.50 9.35
CA ILE A 60 -9.01 -14.64 10.32
C ILE A 60 -10.34 -15.24 10.76
N CYS A 61 -11.14 -15.80 9.82
CA CYS A 61 -12.40 -16.46 10.15
C CYS A 61 -12.19 -17.62 11.13
N ILE A 62 -11.18 -18.47 10.88
CA ILE A 62 -10.83 -19.58 11.78
C ILE A 62 -10.42 -19.06 13.16
N GLN A 63 -9.54 -18.07 13.22
CA GLN A 63 -9.03 -17.50 14.47
C GLN A 63 -10.16 -16.86 15.29
N MET A 64 -11.04 -16.11 14.65
CA MET A 64 -12.17 -15.47 15.35
C MET A 64 -13.11 -16.51 15.92
N LYS A 65 -13.39 -17.59 15.19
CA LYS A 65 -14.16 -18.72 15.72
C LYS A 65 -13.49 -19.37 16.91
N MET A 66 -12.18 -19.58 16.88
CA MET A 66 -11.44 -20.19 18.01
C MET A 66 -11.39 -19.28 19.23
N ASN A 67 -11.26 -17.96 19.03
CA ASN A 67 -11.19 -17.00 20.12
C ASN A 67 -12.57 -16.74 20.78
N ILE A 68 -13.65 -16.85 19.98
CA ILE A 68 -15.02 -16.58 20.47
C ILE A 68 -15.74 -17.91 20.70
N GLN A 69 -15.30 -18.67 21.68
CA GLN A 69 -15.91 -19.96 22.08
C GLN A 69 -16.76 -19.84 23.36
N SER A 70 -16.95 -18.62 23.88
CA SER A 70 -17.74 -18.42 25.10
C SER A 70 -19.21 -18.79 24.88
N PRO A 71 -19.82 -19.62 25.76
CA PRO A 71 -21.23 -19.97 25.66
C PRO A 71 -22.20 -18.78 25.73
N TRP A 72 -21.73 -17.64 26.26
CA TRP A 72 -22.49 -16.41 26.41
C TRP A 72 -22.48 -15.53 25.17
N MET A 73 -21.60 -15.78 24.21
CA MET A 73 -21.50 -15.00 22.99
C MET A 73 -22.26 -15.65 21.83
N PRO A 74 -23.13 -14.90 21.12
CA PRO A 74 -23.79 -15.40 19.91
C PRO A 74 -22.77 -15.77 18.83
N ARG A 75 -23.03 -16.83 18.06
CA ARG A 75 -22.11 -17.35 17.04
C ARG A 75 -21.83 -16.36 15.91
N TRP A 76 -22.77 -15.48 15.59
CA TRP A 76 -22.61 -14.46 14.56
C TRP A 76 -21.53 -13.41 14.86
N VAL A 77 -21.12 -13.27 16.14
CA VAL A 77 -20.07 -12.32 16.55
C VAL A 77 -18.75 -12.63 15.84
N SER A 78 -18.45 -13.89 15.55
CA SER A 78 -17.23 -14.28 14.79
C SER A 78 -17.24 -13.70 13.36
N GLY A 79 -18.38 -13.67 12.69
CA GLY A 79 -18.53 -13.05 11.37
C GLY A 79 -18.41 -11.53 11.43
N TYR A 80 -19.00 -10.91 12.45
CA TYR A 80 -18.90 -9.47 12.69
C TYR A 80 -17.44 -9.02 12.89
N THR A 81 -16.73 -9.67 13.80
CA THR A 81 -15.31 -9.35 14.08
C THR A 81 -14.41 -9.64 12.88
N THR A 82 -14.67 -10.71 12.12
CA THR A 82 -13.94 -10.99 10.88
C THR A 82 -14.09 -9.85 9.89
N ARG A 83 -15.28 -9.34 9.68
CA ARG A 83 -15.53 -8.19 8.81
C ARG A 83 -14.79 -6.93 9.28
N GLU A 84 -14.91 -6.60 10.57
CA GLU A 84 -14.27 -5.42 11.16
C GLU A 84 -12.75 -5.45 10.94
N ILE A 85 -12.10 -6.57 11.28
CA ILE A 85 -10.65 -6.72 11.09
C ILE A 85 -10.27 -6.64 9.61
N MET A 86 -11.07 -7.26 8.73
CA MET A 86 -10.79 -7.22 7.28
C MET A 86 -10.91 -5.80 6.71
N LEU A 87 -11.95 -5.05 7.08
CA LEU A 87 -12.19 -3.71 6.55
C LEU A 87 -11.26 -2.67 7.15
N LEU A 88 -11.10 -2.66 8.48
CA LEU A 88 -10.40 -1.56 9.16
C LEU A 88 -8.88 -1.69 9.11
N GLU A 89 -8.37 -2.92 9.25
CA GLU A 89 -6.91 -3.11 9.41
C GLU A 89 -6.30 -3.89 8.25
N PHE A 90 -6.87 -5.07 7.93
CA PHE A 90 -6.19 -5.94 6.99
C PHE A 90 -6.12 -5.36 5.59
N SER A 91 -7.25 -4.95 5.02
CA SER A 91 -7.31 -4.45 3.64
C SER A 91 -6.58 -3.12 3.45
N SER A 92 -6.54 -2.26 4.46
CA SER A 92 -5.83 -0.96 4.38
C SER A 92 -4.37 -1.08 4.79
N SER A 93 -4.08 -1.48 6.04
CA SER A 93 -2.76 -1.35 6.63
C SER A 93 -1.85 -2.51 6.28
N ILE A 94 -2.26 -3.76 6.52
CA ILE A 94 -1.41 -4.93 6.28
C ILE A 94 -1.18 -5.12 4.77
N MET A 95 -2.22 -4.91 3.95
CA MET A 95 -2.07 -5.02 2.50
C MET A 95 -1.11 -3.96 1.95
N CYS A 96 -1.16 -2.72 2.47
CA CYS A 96 -0.21 -1.69 2.09
C CYS A 96 1.23 -2.01 2.51
N LEU A 97 1.45 -2.68 3.65
CA LEU A 97 2.79 -3.15 4.03
C LEU A 97 3.34 -4.20 3.05
N ILE A 98 2.50 -5.14 2.62
CA ILE A 98 2.90 -6.14 1.61
C ILE A 98 3.22 -5.48 0.28
N LEU A 99 2.39 -4.50 -0.13
CA LEU A 99 2.61 -3.74 -1.35
C LEU A 99 3.83 -2.80 -1.25
N ALA A 100 4.17 -2.29 -0.07
CA ALA A 100 5.42 -1.57 0.14
C ALA A 100 6.63 -2.45 -0.20
N GLY A 101 6.59 -3.74 0.17
CA GLY A 101 7.60 -4.71 -0.22
C GLY A 101 7.71 -4.89 -1.73
N LYS A 102 6.59 -5.12 -2.43
CA LYS A 102 6.58 -5.38 -3.89
C LYS A 102 6.76 -4.10 -4.70
N VAL A 103 5.88 -3.13 -4.48
CA VAL A 103 5.81 -1.91 -5.30
C VAL A 103 6.91 -0.94 -4.91
N GLY A 104 7.16 -0.78 -3.61
CA GLY A 104 8.22 0.10 -3.11
C GLY A 104 9.60 -0.34 -3.55
N SER A 105 9.91 -1.64 -3.45
CA SER A 105 11.19 -2.17 -3.94
C SER A 105 11.35 -2.01 -5.46
N ASN A 106 10.27 -2.22 -6.22
CA ASN A 106 10.27 -2.06 -7.67
C ASN A 106 10.56 -0.59 -8.08
N ILE A 107 9.87 0.38 -7.45
CA ILE A 107 10.08 1.81 -7.69
C ILE A 107 11.52 2.20 -7.37
N ALA A 108 12.04 1.82 -6.19
CA ALA A 108 13.38 2.16 -5.77
C ALA A 108 14.45 1.52 -6.67
N SER A 109 14.26 0.27 -7.06
CA SER A 109 15.18 -0.45 -7.95
C SER A 109 15.18 0.13 -9.37
N GLU A 110 14.02 0.46 -9.93
CA GLU A 110 13.89 1.06 -11.25
C GLU A 110 14.58 2.43 -11.30
N LEU A 111 14.24 3.34 -10.39
CA LEU A 111 14.85 4.67 -10.33
C LEU A 111 16.34 4.61 -9.99
N GLY A 112 16.74 3.72 -9.08
CA GLY A 112 18.15 3.50 -8.74
C GLY A 112 18.94 2.99 -9.93
N THR A 113 18.40 2.08 -10.72
CA THR A 113 19.04 1.62 -11.97
C THR A 113 19.17 2.77 -12.97
N MET A 114 18.14 3.59 -13.14
CA MET A 114 18.19 4.77 -14.01
C MET A 114 19.22 5.80 -13.53
N ARG A 115 19.43 5.91 -12.21
CA ARG A 115 20.44 6.79 -11.61
C ARG A 115 21.84 6.31 -11.90
N VAL A 116 22.13 5.06 -11.60
CA VAL A 116 23.46 4.44 -11.81
C VAL A 116 23.85 4.40 -13.29
N THR A 117 22.89 4.22 -14.19
CA THR A 117 23.11 4.26 -15.64
C THR A 117 23.10 5.67 -16.24
N GLN A 118 23.07 6.72 -15.41
CA GLN A 118 23.11 8.13 -15.80
C GLN A 118 21.92 8.59 -16.68
N GLN A 119 20.83 7.81 -16.73
CA GLN A 119 19.64 8.19 -17.50
C GLN A 119 18.92 9.41 -16.89
N ILE A 120 18.95 9.55 -15.55
CA ILE A 120 18.39 10.71 -14.86
C ILE A 120 19.20 11.96 -15.19
N ASP A 121 20.53 11.88 -15.17
CA ASP A 121 21.42 12.99 -15.50
C ASP A 121 21.29 13.42 -16.96
N ALA A 122 21.08 12.44 -17.87
CA ALA A 122 20.79 12.74 -19.28
C ALA A 122 19.48 13.53 -19.46
N LEU A 123 18.43 13.22 -18.68
CA LEU A 123 17.19 13.98 -18.69
C LEU A 123 17.41 15.43 -18.22
N ASP A 124 18.17 15.61 -17.13
CA ASP A 124 18.47 16.94 -16.58
C ASP A 124 19.30 17.78 -17.55
N ILE A 125 20.28 17.19 -18.26
CA ILE A 125 21.07 17.88 -19.30
C ILE A 125 20.19 18.31 -20.49
N MET A 126 19.16 17.52 -20.81
CA MET A 126 18.19 17.89 -21.85
C MET A 126 17.20 18.97 -21.40
N GLY A 127 17.32 19.50 -20.18
CA GLY A 127 16.45 20.56 -19.62
C GLY A 127 15.10 20.03 -19.12
N VAL A 128 14.92 18.73 -19.01
CA VAL A 128 13.68 18.12 -18.49
C VAL A 128 13.83 17.95 -16.98
N ASN A 129 12.85 18.40 -16.19
CA ASN A 129 12.81 18.12 -14.76
C ASN A 129 12.58 16.59 -14.53
N SER A 130 13.69 15.85 -14.35
CA SER A 130 13.69 14.40 -14.19
C SER A 130 12.85 13.93 -13.01
N ALA A 131 12.86 14.66 -11.88
CA ALA A 131 12.06 14.32 -10.71
C ALA A 131 10.56 14.37 -10.99
N ASN A 132 10.06 15.45 -11.62
CA ASN A 132 8.66 15.56 -12.01
C ASN A 132 8.28 14.51 -13.05
N TYR A 133 9.13 14.29 -14.04
CA TYR A 133 8.86 13.38 -15.17
C TYR A 133 8.81 11.92 -14.78
N LEU A 134 9.64 11.47 -13.82
CA LEU A 134 9.74 10.07 -13.39
C LEU A 134 8.88 9.76 -12.18
N ILE A 135 8.87 10.64 -11.16
CA ILE A 135 8.29 10.35 -9.85
C ILE A 135 6.81 10.70 -9.78
N LEU A 136 6.39 11.85 -10.31
CA LEU A 136 5.00 12.29 -10.21
C LEU A 136 3.99 11.29 -10.79
N PRO A 137 4.20 10.69 -11.98
CA PRO A 137 3.28 9.68 -12.51
C PRO A 137 3.19 8.43 -11.63
N LYS A 138 4.29 8.02 -10.98
CA LYS A 138 4.32 6.87 -10.05
C LYS A 138 3.51 7.15 -8.79
N ILE A 139 3.69 8.34 -8.19
CA ILE A 139 2.92 8.76 -7.00
C ILE A 139 1.41 8.79 -7.31
N LEU A 140 1.02 9.49 -8.37
CA LEU A 140 -0.39 9.61 -8.72
C LEU A 140 -0.98 8.27 -9.20
N GLY A 141 -0.21 7.49 -9.94
CA GLY A 141 -0.61 6.15 -10.39
C GLY A 141 -0.92 5.23 -9.21
N LEU A 142 -0.06 5.22 -8.19
CA LEU A 142 -0.26 4.39 -7.01
C LEU A 142 -1.42 4.90 -6.14
N ILE A 143 -1.52 6.21 -5.92
CA ILE A 143 -2.64 6.82 -5.14
C ILE A 143 -3.99 6.47 -5.75
N THR A 144 -4.10 6.47 -7.08
CA THR A 144 -5.37 6.14 -7.75
C THR A 144 -5.68 4.66 -7.78
N MET A 145 -4.68 3.78 -7.86
CA MET A 145 -4.89 2.34 -7.93
C MET A 145 -5.06 1.68 -6.56
N MET A 146 -4.45 2.23 -5.50
CA MET A 146 -4.54 1.65 -4.15
C MET A 146 -5.96 1.49 -3.61
N PRO A 147 -6.88 2.45 -3.72
CA PRO A 147 -8.26 2.28 -3.30
C PRO A 147 -8.94 1.07 -3.96
N PHE A 148 -8.71 0.86 -5.26
CA PHE A 148 -9.27 -0.31 -5.96
C PHE A 148 -8.69 -1.61 -5.43
N LEU A 149 -7.37 -1.67 -5.19
CA LEU A 149 -6.71 -2.86 -4.62
C LEU A 149 -7.25 -3.17 -3.22
N VAL A 150 -7.52 -2.17 -2.39
CA VAL A 150 -8.08 -2.33 -1.05
C VAL A 150 -9.52 -2.83 -1.10
N ILE A 151 -10.35 -2.32 -2.02
CA ILE A 151 -11.71 -2.81 -2.22
C ILE A 151 -11.70 -4.28 -2.69
N PHE A 152 -10.85 -4.63 -3.65
CA PHE A 152 -10.69 -6.03 -4.08
C PHE A 152 -10.17 -6.92 -2.95
N SER A 153 -9.21 -6.43 -2.16
CA SER A 153 -8.69 -7.13 -0.99
C SER A 153 -9.79 -7.46 0.02
N SER A 154 -10.61 -6.48 0.40
CA SER A 154 -11.70 -6.68 1.34
C SER A 154 -12.77 -7.65 0.81
N ALA A 155 -13.16 -7.51 -0.45
CA ALA A 155 -14.14 -8.37 -1.09
C ALA A 155 -13.67 -9.85 -1.14
N ILE A 156 -12.44 -10.07 -1.63
CA ILE A 156 -11.88 -11.43 -1.74
C ILE A 156 -11.55 -12.02 -0.36
N GLY A 157 -11.16 -11.23 0.61
CA GLY A 157 -10.98 -11.69 1.99
C GLY A 157 -12.29 -12.20 2.61
N ILE A 158 -13.41 -11.52 2.36
CA ILE A 158 -14.74 -12.02 2.76
C ILE A 158 -15.09 -13.32 2.04
N VAL A 159 -14.79 -13.44 0.75
CA VAL A 159 -14.97 -14.71 0.01
C VAL A 159 -14.10 -15.84 0.62
N GLY A 160 -12.87 -15.52 1.02
CA GLY A 160 -12.01 -16.46 1.75
C GLY A 160 -12.61 -16.93 3.08
N ALA A 161 -13.20 -16.01 3.85
CA ALA A 161 -13.92 -16.34 5.07
C ALA A 161 -15.13 -17.24 4.82
N TYR A 162 -15.92 -16.97 3.76
CA TYR A 162 -17.05 -17.81 3.36
C TYR A 162 -16.62 -19.22 2.94
N SER A 163 -15.55 -19.33 2.14
CA SER A 163 -15.05 -20.63 1.70
C SER A 163 -14.65 -21.50 2.87
N THR A 164 -14.03 -20.92 3.89
CA THR A 164 -13.61 -21.61 5.10
C THR A 164 -14.79 -22.01 5.98
N ALA A 165 -15.79 -21.16 6.12
CA ALA A 165 -17.00 -21.48 6.87
C ALA A 165 -17.75 -22.65 6.23
N TYR A 166 -17.87 -22.65 4.89
CA TYR A 166 -18.59 -23.67 4.14
C TYR A 166 -17.84 -25.02 4.06
N ILE A 167 -16.56 -24.98 3.65
CA ILE A 167 -15.75 -26.21 3.45
C ILE A 167 -15.29 -26.80 4.79
N GLY A 168 -14.89 -25.95 5.72
CA GLY A 168 -14.37 -26.36 7.02
C GLY A 168 -15.44 -26.71 8.06
N HIS A 169 -16.73 -26.48 7.75
CA HIS A 169 -17.86 -26.63 8.70
C HIS A 169 -17.60 -25.94 10.06
N ILE A 170 -16.80 -24.87 10.03
CA ILE A 170 -16.33 -24.17 11.23
C ILE A 170 -17.42 -23.25 11.79
N LEU A 171 -18.14 -22.60 10.89
CA LEU A 171 -19.30 -21.74 11.17
C LEU A 171 -20.42 -22.11 10.21
N THR A 172 -21.68 -21.95 10.66
CA THR A 172 -22.79 -22.05 9.70
C THR A 172 -22.73 -20.83 8.77
N PRO A 173 -22.99 -20.99 7.46
CA PRO A 173 -23.03 -19.87 6.53
C PRO A 173 -24.00 -18.77 6.96
N ASP A 174 -25.11 -19.16 7.62
CA ASP A 174 -26.11 -18.23 8.13
C ASP A 174 -25.57 -17.38 9.28
N ASP A 175 -24.83 -17.95 10.25
CA ASP A 175 -24.18 -17.20 11.33
C ASP A 175 -23.14 -16.22 10.79
N LEU A 176 -22.38 -16.62 9.73
CA LEU A 176 -21.42 -15.74 9.09
C LEU A 176 -22.13 -14.58 8.37
N THR A 177 -23.20 -14.85 7.59
CA THR A 177 -23.96 -13.79 6.89
C THR A 177 -24.59 -12.82 7.86
N LEU A 178 -25.19 -13.30 8.92
CA LEU A 178 -25.76 -12.47 9.99
C LEU A 178 -24.69 -11.57 10.61
N GLY A 179 -23.50 -12.13 10.90
CA GLY A 179 -22.39 -11.34 11.43
C GLY A 179 -21.88 -10.27 10.46
N LEU A 180 -21.73 -10.62 9.18
CA LEU A 180 -21.28 -9.68 8.16
C LEU A 180 -22.26 -8.52 7.92
N GLN A 181 -23.57 -8.76 8.09
CA GLN A 181 -24.60 -7.75 7.90
C GLN A 181 -24.91 -6.97 9.17
N HIS A 182 -24.63 -7.53 10.36
CA HIS A 182 -24.97 -6.91 11.64
C HIS A 182 -24.23 -5.59 11.84
N ALA A 183 -24.96 -4.52 12.13
CA ALA A 183 -24.44 -3.18 12.39
C ALA A 183 -23.43 -2.70 11.33
N PHE A 184 -23.71 -2.92 10.05
CA PHE A 184 -22.82 -2.50 8.96
C PHE A 184 -22.72 -0.97 8.91
N ASN A 185 -21.49 -0.45 9.02
CA ASN A 185 -21.20 0.97 8.91
C ASN A 185 -20.38 1.22 7.62
N ALA A 186 -21.00 1.91 6.66
CA ALA A 186 -20.34 2.29 5.41
C ALA A 186 -19.12 3.20 5.61
N TRP A 187 -19.03 3.89 6.74
CA TRP A 187 -17.89 4.73 7.09
C TRP A 187 -16.56 3.95 7.12
N PHE A 188 -16.59 2.69 7.54
CA PHE A 188 -15.38 1.86 7.59
C PHE A 188 -14.75 1.62 6.22
N ILE A 189 -15.56 1.54 5.16
CA ILE A 189 -15.05 1.46 3.78
C ILE A 189 -14.37 2.77 3.39
N TRP A 190 -14.97 3.91 3.70
CA TRP A 190 -14.34 5.21 3.41
C TRP A 190 -13.04 5.41 4.20
N MET A 191 -13.04 4.98 5.45
CA MET A 191 -11.85 5.00 6.30
C MET A 191 -10.69 4.22 5.68
N SER A 192 -10.94 2.98 5.23
CA SER A 192 -9.90 2.16 4.57
C SER A 192 -9.43 2.76 3.25
N ILE A 193 -10.31 3.38 2.47
CA ILE A 193 -9.95 4.09 1.23
C ILE A 193 -9.04 5.29 1.54
N ILE A 194 -9.41 6.13 2.50
CA ILE A 194 -8.62 7.31 2.88
C ILE A 194 -7.23 6.87 3.37
N LYS A 195 -7.17 5.89 4.29
CA LYS A 195 -5.90 5.31 4.78
C LYS A 195 -5.03 4.82 3.63
N SER A 196 -5.61 4.07 2.68
CA SER A 196 -4.87 3.52 1.55
C SER A 196 -4.27 4.58 0.62
N MET A 197 -4.93 5.72 0.42
CA MET A 197 -4.39 6.83 -0.37
C MET A 197 -3.17 7.47 0.31
N PHE A 198 -3.22 7.66 1.63
CA PHE A 198 -2.08 8.15 2.40
C PHE A 198 -0.90 7.18 2.35
N PHE A 199 -1.15 5.89 2.53
CA PHE A 199 -0.10 4.87 2.48
C PHE A 199 0.50 4.75 1.08
N ALA A 200 -0.31 4.85 0.03
CA ALA A 200 0.16 4.90 -1.34
C ALA A 200 1.13 6.06 -1.59
N PHE A 201 0.79 7.24 -1.07
CA PHE A 201 1.68 8.40 -1.12
C PHE A 201 3.01 8.13 -0.40
N ILE A 202 2.97 7.56 0.81
CA ILE A 202 4.18 7.21 1.57
C ILE A 202 5.04 6.22 0.79
N ILE A 203 4.46 5.12 0.30
CA ILE A 203 5.19 4.10 -0.46
C ILE A 203 5.87 4.72 -1.68
N ALA A 204 5.10 5.43 -2.52
CA ALA A 204 5.62 5.97 -3.76
C ALA A 204 6.67 7.06 -3.55
N SER A 205 6.44 7.98 -2.61
CA SER A 205 7.36 9.11 -2.37
C SER A 205 8.66 8.67 -1.72
N VAL A 206 8.59 7.83 -0.69
CA VAL A 206 9.77 7.32 0.03
C VAL A 206 10.61 6.41 -0.85
N SER A 207 9.97 5.46 -1.55
CA SER A 207 10.70 4.56 -2.46
C SER A 207 11.33 5.31 -3.63
N SER A 208 10.65 6.34 -4.14
CA SER A 208 11.23 7.20 -5.18
C SER A 208 12.41 8.00 -4.67
N PHE A 209 12.36 8.50 -3.44
CA PHE A 209 13.48 9.22 -2.83
C PHE A 209 14.72 8.34 -2.73
N PHE A 210 14.60 7.15 -2.14
CA PHE A 210 15.73 6.23 -2.01
C PHE A 210 16.31 5.81 -3.37
N GLY A 211 15.44 5.50 -4.35
CA GLY A 211 15.90 5.16 -5.70
C GLY A 211 16.57 6.32 -6.44
N TYR A 212 16.01 7.53 -6.34
CA TYR A 212 16.53 8.71 -7.04
C TYR A 212 17.87 9.22 -6.49
N THR A 213 18.15 9.01 -5.21
CA THR A 213 19.35 9.49 -4.51
C THR A 213 20.44 8.44 -4.40
N VAL A 214 20.30 7.29 -5.05
CA VAL A 214 21.33 6.23 -5.06
C VAL A 214 22.63 6.76 -5.67
N GLU A 215 23.73 6.51 -4.97
CA GLU A 215 25.09 6.75 -5.46
C GLU A 215 25.88 5.45 -5.41
N GLY A 216 26.57 5.10 -6.51
CA GLY A 216 27.41 3.92 -6.61
C GLY A 216 26.97 2.96 -7.73
N GLY A 217 26.94 1.66 -7.45
CA GLY A 217 26.69 0.62 -8.44
C GLY A 217 25.40 -0.18 -8.17
N SER A 218 25.30 -1.35 -8.80
CA SER A 218 24.12 -2.22 -8.70
C SER A 218 23.87 -2.76 -7.28
N VAL A 219 24.92 -2.90 -6.47
CA VAL A 219 24.81 -3.35 -5.08
C VAL A 219 24.10 -2.31 -4.23
N GLU A 220 24.43 -1.04 -4.43
CA GLU A 220 23.83 0.10 -3.74
C GLU A 220 22.35 0.29 -4.12
N VAL A 221 21.99 -0.03 -5.38
CA VAL A 221 20.58 -0.07 -5.81
C VAL A 221 19.79 -1.12 -5.01
N GLY A 222 20.33 -2.32 -4.83
CA GLY A 222 19.72 -3.35 -4.01
C GLY A 222 19.54 -2.93 -2.54
N LYS A 223 20.54 -2.27 -1.98
CA LYS A 223 20.48 -1.73 -0.61
C LYS A 223 19.44 -0.63 -0.48
N ALA A 224 19.42 0.34 -1.41
CA ALA A 224 18.43 1.41 -1.44
C ALA A 224 17.00 0.88 -1.57
N SER A 225 16.82 -0.18 -2.35
CA SER A 225 15.52 -0.88 -2.46
C SER A 225 15.07 -1.45 -1.10
N THR A 226 15.98 -2.07 -0.36
CA THR A 226 15.67 -2.59 0.99
C THR A 226 15.38 -1.47 1.98
N ASP A 227 16.21 -0.43 1.99
CA ASP A 227 16.06 0.74 2.86
C ASP A 227 14.73 1.48 2.58
N ALA A 228 14.32 1.54 1.31
CA ALA A 228 13.03 2.10 0.89
C ALA A 228 11.85 1.32 1.48
N VAL A 229 11.89 -0.01 1.41
CA VAL A 229 10.84 -0.88 1.96
C VAL A 229 10.75 -0.74 3.48
N VAL A 230 11.88 -0.80 4.17
CA VAL A 230 11.91 -0.66 5.64
C VAL A 230 11.40 0.70 6.07
N SER A 231 11.90 1.78 5.47
CA SER A 231 11.50 3.15 5.81
C SER A 231 10.02 3.43 5.52
N SER A 232 9.52 3.00 4.36
CA SER A 232 8.11 3.15 4.03
C SER A 232 7.21 2.34 4.96
N SER A 233 7.62 1.11 5.32
CA SER A 233 6.86 0.26 6.25
C SER A 233 6.77 0.86 7.66
N VAL A 234 7.86 1.40 8.18
CA VAL A 234 7.86 2.09 9.48
C VAL A 234 6.95 3.32 9.46
N LEU A 235 7.02 4.11 8.40
CA LEU A 235 6.16 5.30 8.22
C LEU A 235 4.68 4.93 8.07
N ILE A 236 4.37 3.84 7.38
CA ILE A 236 2.99 3.32 7.27
C ILE A 236 2.47 2.96 8.65
N LEU A 237 3.21 2.16 9.44
CA LEU A 237 2.78 1.75 10.77
C LEU A 237 2.57 2.94 11.71
N PHE A 238 3.47 3.93 11.68
CA PHE A 238 3.31 5.14 12.45
C PHE A 238 2.09 5.95 12.01
N SER A 239 1.91 6.12 10.71
CA SER A 239 0.78 6.86 10.14
C SER A 239 -0.55 6.14 10.36
N ASP A 240 -0.55 4.80 10.41
CA ASP A 240 -1.73 3.98 10.63
C ASP A 240 -2.35 4.25 12.00
N VAL A 241 -1.54 4.25 13.06
CA VAL A 241 -1.99 4.60 14.42
C VAL A 241 -2.63 5.99 14.44
N PHE A 242 -1.97 6.96 13.77
CA PHE A 242 -2.44 8.34 13.75
C PHE A 242 -3.75 8.50 12.98
N LEU A 243 -3.83 7.88 11.79
CA LEU A 243 -5.02 7.95 10.95
C LEU A 243 -6.19 7.19 11.55
N THR A 244 -5.94 6.04 12.19
CA THR A 244 -6.99 5.28 12.87
C THR A 244 -7.60 6.11 13.99
N GLN A 245 -6.78 6.76 14.82
CA GLN A 245 -7.26 7.60 15.92
C GLN A 245 -7.99 8.87 15.43
N LEU A 246 -7.56 9.42 14.27
CA LEU A 246 -8.18 10.63 13.69
C LEU A 246 -9.53 10.35 13.05
N LEU A 247 -9.69 9.16 12.47
CA LEU A 247 -10.87 8.78 11.68
C LEU A 247 -11.91 7.96 12.48
N SER A 248 -11.52 7.38 13.63
CA SER A 248 -12.43 6.65 14.53
C SER A 248 -13.24 7.62 15.37
#